data_d1fdc7d5814de1fe8813d60d8b4bdc4b
#
_entry.id   d1fdc7d5814de1fe8813d60d8b4bdc4b
#
_cell.length_a   1.000
_cell.length_b   1.000
_cell.length_c   1.000
_cell.angle_alpha   90.00
_cell.angle_beta   90.00
_cell.angle_gamma   90.00
#
_symmetry.space_group_name_H-M   'P 1'
#
loop_
_entity.id
_entity.type
_entity.pdbx_description
1 polymer ?
#
loop_
_entity_poly.entity_id
_entity_poly.type
_entity_poly.pdbx_seq_one_letter_code
_entity_poly.pdbx_strand_id
1 'polypeptide(L)'
;MRVIKLGGSLESAKTLLHCLNRIEQQYRNQKVVIVTGGGVFAEQVRIAQQHWQFNDECAHAMALLAMQQMARLVKGLKVDVELAHSVRAIQQSQSHIIVWSPDIDELNNAGIPATWDITSDSLAAWLANVLSADELLVIKSAVIDDTLSLAQLAERGIIDKAFCECVANSVFTVRVINQQCL
;
A
#
# COMPACT_ATOMS: atom_id res chain seq x y z
N MET A 1 9.50 3.54 13.09
CA MET A 1 8.41 2.76 12.44
C MET A 1 8.61 2.79 10.94
N ARG A 2 8.30 1.70 10.22
CA ARG A 2 8.35 1.67 8.75
C ARG A 2 6.98 1.38 8.16
N VAL A 3 6.71 1.99 7.01
CA VAL A 3 5.57 1.60 6.17
C VAL A 3 6.11 0.81 4.99
N ILE A 4 5.57 -0.39 4.75
CA ILE A 4 5.97 -1.26 3.64
C ILE A 4 4.76 -1.49 2.74
N LYS A 5 4.82 -0.96 1.53
CA LYS A 5 3.77 -1.17 0.53
C LYS A 5 4.08 -2.39 -0.32
N LEU A 6 3.16 -3.30 -0.37
CA LEU A 6 3.19 -4.46 -1.26
C LEU A 6 2.33 -4.20 -2.50
N GLY A 7 2.95 -4.24 -3.69
CA GLY A 7 2.23 -4.05 -4.96
C GLY A 7 1.12 -5.08 -5.16
N GLY A 8 -0.01 -4.67 -5.75
CA GLY A 8 -1.13 -5.57 -6.03
C GLY A 8 -0.75 -6.74 -6.96
N SER A 9 0.21 -6.53 -7.86
CA SER A 9 0.73 -7.57 -8.76
C SER A 9 1.59 -8.65 -8.07
N LEU A 10 1.91 -8.49 -6.77
CA LEU A 10 2.61 -9.50 -5.96
C LEU A 10 1.69 -10.63 -5.46
N GLU A 11 0.45 -10.65 -5.88
CA GLU A 11 -0.61 -11.54 -5.39
C GLU A 11 -0.46 -13.03 -5.76
N SER A 12 0.53 -13.42 -6.58
CA SER A 12 0.80 -14.84 -6.70
C SER A 12 1.13 -15.39 -5.31
N ALA A 13 0.46 -16.48 -4.92
CA ALA A 13 0.53 -17.00 -3.54
C ALA A 13 1.97 -17.24 -3.06
N LYS A 14 2.85 -17.68 -3.95
CA LYS A 14 4.27 -17.90 -3.63
C LYS A 14 5.02 -16.59 -3.38
N THR A 15 4.77 -15.58 -4.21
CA THR A 15 5.46 -14.28 -4.13
C THR A 15 5.04 -13.49 -2.90
N LEU A 16 3.73 -13.38 -2.66
CA LEU A 16 3.20 -12.67 -1.50
C LEU A 16 3.72 -13.29 -0.20
N LEU A 17 3.60 -14.62 -0.07
CA LEU A 17 4.06 -15.32 1.12
C LEU A 17 5.58 -15.19 1.32
N HIS A 18 6.37 -15.22 0.23
CA HIS A 18 7.81 -14.97 0.30
C HIS A 18 8.11 -13.57 0.84
N CYS A 19 7.46 -12.53 0.30
CA CYS A 19 7.64 -11.15 0.79
C CYS A 19 7.26 -11.03 2.27
N LEU A 20 6.13 -11.60 2.70
CA LEU A 20 5.70 -11.58 4.09
C LEU A 20 6.71 -12.27 5.03
N ASN A 21 7.25 -13.43 4.63
CA ASN A 21 8.27 -14.14 5.40
C ASN A 21 9.57 -13.31 5.52
N ARG A 22 9.98 -12.66 4.43
CA ARG A 22 11.17 -11.80 4.42
C ARG A 22 10.99 -10.57 5.33
N ILE A 23 9.82 -9.93 5.27
CA ILE A 23 9.48 -8.81 6.16
C ILE A 23 9.55 -9.23 7.62
N GLU A 24 8.94 -10.36 7.99
CA GLU A 24 8.98 -10.87 9.36
C GLU A 24 10.41 -11.14 9.84
N GLN A 25 11.25 -11.73 9.00
CA GLN A 25 12.64 -12.03 9.35
C GLN A 25 13.47 -10.76 9.50
N GLN A 26 13.36 -9.84 8.53
CA GLN A 26 14.21 -8.66 8.45
C GLN A 26 13.85 -7.58 9.49
N TYR A 27 12.56 -7.47 9.82
CA TYR A 27 12.05 -6.40 10.70
C TYR A 27 11.51 -6.93 12.05
N ARG A 28 11.96 -8.09 12.50
CA ARG A 28 11.47 -8.79 13.71
C ARG A 28 11.38 -7.92 14.96
N ASN A 29 12.30 -6.95 15.12
CA ASN A 29 12.39 -6.08 16.29
C ASN A 29 11.98 -4.63 15.99
N GLN A 30 11.23 -4.41 14.92
CA GLN A 30 10.84 -3.08 14.49
C GLN A 30 9.34 -3.05 14.21
N LYS A 31 8.72 -1.90 14.51
CA LYS A 31 7.30 -1.71 14.17
C LYS A 31 7.16 -1.46 12.68
N VAL A 32 6.42 -2.33 11.99
CA VAL A 32 6.16 -2.29 10.55
C VAL A 32 4.66 -2.24 10.30
N VAL A 33 4.25 -1.35 9.41
CA VAL A 33 2.88 -1.30 8.89
C VAL A 33 2.90 -1.71 7.43
N ILE A 34 2.22 -2.81 7.11
CA ILE A 34 2.08 -3.31 5.74
C ILE A 34 0.85 -2.66 5.11
N VAL A 35 1.05 -2.10 3.91
CA VAL A 35 -0.01 -1.59 3.05
C VAL A 35 -0.08 -2.47 1.81
N THR A 36 -1.22 -3.11 1.58
CA THR A 36 -1.42 -3.94 0.37
C THR A 36 -2.07 -3.12 -0.74
N GLY A 37 -1.72 -3.41 -2.00
CA GLY A 37 -2.57 -3.02 -3.12
C GLY A 37 -3.87 -3.81 -3.11
N GLY A 38 -4.83 -3.41 -3.96
CA GLY A 38 -6.11 -4.12 -4.07
C GLY A 38 -6.06 -5.42 -4.88
N GLY A 39 -4.94 -5.69 -5.58
CA GLY A 39 -4.72 -6.92 -6.36
C GLY A 39 -5.83 -7.19 -7.37
N VAL A 40 -6.15 -8.46 -7.59
CA VAL A 40 -7.24 -8.91 -8.50
C VAL A 40 -8.58 -8.29 -8.14
N PHE A 41 -8.83 -7.99 -6.87
CA PHE A 41 -10.10 -7.39 -6.44
C PHE A 41 -10.25 -5.96 -6.98
N ALA A 42 -9.17 -5.14 -6.94
CA ALA A 42 -9.19 -3.80 -7.53
C ALA A 42 -9.24 -3.83 -9.07
N GLU A 43 -8.66 -4.84 -9.71
CA GLU A 43 -8.77 -5.02 -11.16
C GLU A 43 -10.23 -5.30 -11.56
N GLN A 44 -10.98 -6.08 -10.78
CA GLN A 44 -12.41 -6.28 -11.02
C GLN A 44 -13.21 -4.98 -10.86
N VAL A 45 -12.80 -4.07 -9.98
CA VAL A 45 -13.41 -2.73 -9.89
C VAL A 45 -13.19 -1.93 -11.17
N ARG A 46 -11.98 -1.94 -11.76
CA ARG A 46 -11.69 -1.26 -13.03
C ARG A 46 -12.55 -1.81 -14.17
N ILE A 47 -12.64 -3.12 -14.28
CA ILE A 47 -13.48 -3.81 -15.28
C ILE A 47 -14.96 -3.43 -15.09
N ALA A 48 -15.44 -3.46 -13.85
CA ALA A 48 -16.82 -3.09 -13.53
C ALA A 48 -17.09 -1.61 -13.87
N GLN A 49 -16.18 -0.69 -13.54
CA GLN A 49 -16.33 0.71 -13.86
C GLN A 49 -16.38 0.95 -15.38
N GLN A 50 -15.52 0.28 -16.14
CA GLN A 50 -15.56 0.35 -17.60
C GLN A 50 -16.87 -0.18 -18.18
N HIS A 51 -17.43 -1.21 -17.60
CA HIS A 51 -18.67 -1.82 -18.06
C HIS A 51 -19.92 -1.01 -17.66
N TRP A 52 -20.00 -0.60 -16.39
CA TRP A 52 -21.18 0.05 -15.80
C TRP A 52 -21.13 1.58 -15.80
N GLN A 53 -19.99 2.20 -16.13
CA GLN A 53 -19.77 3.64 -16.26
C GLN A 53 -20.16 4.45 -15.00
N PHE A 54 -19.96 3.90 -13.81
CA PHE A 54 -20.13 4.65 -12.57
C PHE A 54 -18.94 5.59 -12.30
N ASN A 55 -19.14 6.58 -11.43
CA ASN A 55 -18.17 7.64 -11.16
C ASN A 55 -16.92 7.15 -10.39
N ASP A 56 -15.88 7.97 -10.37
CA ASP A 56 -14.61 7.68 -9.72
C ASP A 56 -14.75 7.58 -8.20
N GLU A 57 -15.67 8.32 -7.57
CA GLU A 57 -15.94 8.25 -6.15
C GLU A 57 -16.38 6.84 -5.73
N CYS A 58 -17.35 6.28 -6.47
CA CYS A 58 -17.79 4.90 -6.25
C CYS A 58 -16.64 3.90 -6.53
N ALA A 59 -15.90 4.09 -7.63
CA ALA A 59 -14.76 3.22 -7.97
C ALA A 59 -13.66 3.27 -6.89
N HIS A 60 -13.35 4.44 -6.37
CA HIS A 60 -12.37 4.62 -5.30
C HIS A 60 -12.81 3.89 -4.02
N ALA A 61 -14.06 4.07 -3.58
CA ALA A 61 -14.59 3.36 -2.43
C ALA A 61 -14.51 1.83 -2.62
N MET A 62 -14.87 1.31 -3.79
CA MET A 62 -14.74 -0.11 -4.13
C MET A 62 -13.27 -0.58 -4.15
N ALA A 63 -12.33 0.25 -4.63
CA ALA A 63 -10.91 -0.06 -4.62
C ALA A 63 -10.34 -0.11 -3.18
N LEU A 64 -10.82 0.73 -2.27
CA LEU A 64 -10.49 0.64 -0.84
C LEU A 64 -11.02 -0.66 -0.22
N LEU A 65 -12.25 -1.08 -0.55
CA LEU A 65 -12.77 -2.40 -0.15
C LEU A 65 -11.90 -3.55 -0.69
N ALA A 66 -11.38 -3.41 -1.91
CA ALA A 66 -10.43 -4.36 -2.48
C ALA A 66 -9.13 -4.44 -1.67
N MET A 67 -8.59 -3.30 -1.21
CA MET A 67 -7.44 -3.27 -0.30
C MET A 67 -7.75 -3.91 1.06
N GLN A 68 -8.96 -3.72 1.59
CA GLN A 68 -9.42 -4.37 2.82
C GLN A 68 -9.46 -5.90 2.67
N GLN A 69 -9.92 -6.42 1.52
CA GLN A 69 -9.89 -7.86 1.21
C GLN A 69 -8.45 -8.38 1.20
N MET A 70 -7.52 -7.67 0.55
CA MET A 70 -6.10 -8.05 0.53
C MET A 70 -5.47 -8.01 1.93
N ALA A 71 -5.81 -7.02 2.76
CA ALA A 71 -5.34 -6.95 4.15
C ALA A 71 -5.83 -8.16 4.97
N ARG A 72 -7.09 -8.57 4.79
CA ARG A 72 -7.64 -9.78 5.41
C ARG A 72 -6.96 -11.07 4.91
N LEU A 73 -6.62 -11.13 3.61
CA LEU A 73 -5.83 -12.23 3.05
C LEU A 73 -4.47 -12.33 3.75
N VAL A 74 -3.75 -11.20 3.91
CA VAL A 74 -2.46 -11.17 4.64
C VAL A 74 -2.63 -11.65 6.08
N LYS A 75 -3.67 -11.18 6.78
CA LYS A 75 -3.99 -11.66 8.14
C LYS A 75 -4.28 -13.16 8.19
N GLY A 76 -4.98 -13.69 7.18
CA GLY A 76 -5.25 -15.12 7.05
C GLY A 76 -4.01 -15.98 6.80
N LEU A 77 -3.04 -15.44 6.04
CA LEU A 77 -1.76 -16.10 5.77
C LEU A 77 -0.78 -16.02 6.94
N LYS A 78 -0.89 -14.98 7.79
CA LYS A 78 0.03 -14.63 8.87
C LYS A 78 -0.74 -14.33 10.15
N VAL A 79 -0.93 -15.33 10.98
CA VAL A 79 -1.78 -15.24 12.19
C VAL A 79 -1.26 -14.25 13.23
N ASP A 80 0.06 -14.02 13.28
CA ASP A 80 0.70 -13.09 14.22
C ASP A 80 0.67 -11.63 13.76
N VAL A 81 0.26 -11.36 12.52
CA VAL A 81 0.07 -9.99 12.00
C VAL A 81 -1.24 -9.42 12.54
N GLU A 82 -1.20 -8.22 13.10
CA GLU A 82 -2.41 -7.52 13.54
C GLU A 82 -3.08 -6.79 12.36
N LEU A 83 -4.42 -6.86 12.29
CA LEU A 83 -5.21 -6.10 11.32
C LEU A 83 -5.70 -4.81 11.98
N ALA A 84 -5.30 -3.65 11.46
CA ALA A 84 -5.72 -2.35 11.97
C ALA A 84 -6.52 -1.57 10.91
N HIS A 85 -7.63 -0.96 11.32
CA HIS A 85 -8.57 -0.29 10.43
C HIS A 85 -8.42 1.24 10.39
N SER A 86 -7.61 1.83 11.28
CA SER A 86 -7.41 3.28 11.35
C SER A 86 -5.99 3.63 11.78
N VAL A 87 -5.59 4.86 11.51
CA VAL A 87 -4.33 5.45 12.00
C VAL A 87 -4.23 5.33 13.52
N ARG A 88 -5.31 5.63 14.24
CA ARG A 88 -5.36 5.52 15.69
C ARG A 88 -5.12 4.08 16.18
N ALA A 89 -5.73 3.09 15.53
CA ALA A 89 -5.54 1.68 15.87
C ALA A 89 -4.07 1.27 15.68
N ILE A 90 -3.42 1.70 14.58
CA ILE A 90 -2.00 1.45 14.33
C ILE A 90 -1.12 2.07 15.43
N GLN A 91 -1.39 3.32 15.81
CA GLN A 91 -0.62 4.03 16.83
C GLN A 91 -0.71 3.36 18.20
N GLN A 92 -1.89 2.86 18.57
CA GLN A 92 -2.16 2.20 19.86
C GLN A 92 -1.71 0.73 19.90
N SER A 93 -1.51 0.10 18.75
CA SER A 93 -1.08 -1.30 18.68
C SER A 93 0.29 -1.52 19.27
N GLN A 94 0.45 -2.64 20.01
CA GLN A 94 1.71 -3.14 20.52
C GLN A 94 2.37 -4.18 19.62
N SER A 95 1.70 -4.56 18.52
CA SER A 95 2.22 -5.52 17.56
C SER A 95 3.38 -4.95 16.76
N HIS A 96 4.37 -5.80 16.49
CA HIS A 96 5.51 -5.42 15.64
C HIS A 96 5.11 -5.35 14.16
N ILE A 97 4.22 -6.22 13.71
CA ILE A 97 3.77 -6.24 12.32
C ILE A 97 2.26 -6.05 12.28
N ILE A 98 1.85 -5.00 11.59
CA ILE A 98 0.46 -4.59 11.42
C ILE A 98 0.16 -4.56 9.93
N VAL A 99 -0.97 -5.09 9.50
CA VAL A 99 -1.49 -4.84 8.15
C VAL A 99 -2.61 -3.81 8.24
N TRP A 100 -2.49 -2.75 7.46
CA TRP A 100 -3.49 -1.71 7.39
C TRP A 100 -4.64 -2.11 6.46
N SER A 101 -5.84 -2.01 6.98
CA SER A 101 -7.11 -2.18 6.26
C SER A 101 -7.76 -0.79 6.19
N PRO A 102 -7.60 -0.03 5.09
CA PRO A 102 -7.98 1.39 5.03
C PRO A 102 -9.47 1.57 5.32
N ASP A 103 -9.78 2.54 6.16
CA ASP A 103 -11.15 2.97 6.41
C ASP A 103 -11.55 4.06 5.41
N ILE A 104 -12.71 3.90 4.76
CA ILE A 104 -13.19 4.81 3.70
C ILE A 104 -13.50 6.19 4.28
N ASP A 105 -14.15 6.24 5.44
CA ASP A 105 -14.53 7.49 6.05
C ASP A 105 -13.31 8.26 6.59
N GLU A 106 -12.30 7.54 7.14
CA GLU A 106 -11.03 8.16 7.56
C GLU A 106 -10.34 8.84 6.38
N LEU A 107 -10.26 8.19 5.21
CA LEU A 107 -9.63 8.76 4.02
C LEU A 107 -10.45 9.91 3.40
N ASN A 108 -11.78 9.79 3.37
CA ASN A 108 -12.66 10.88 2.93
C ASN A 108 -12.51 12.11 3.83
N ASN A 109 -12.48 11.92 5.15
CA ASN A 109 -12.27 13.01 6.12
C ASN A 109 -10.86 13.62 6.04
N ALA A 110 -9.87 12.85 5.59
CA ALA A 110 -8.53 13.35 5.30
C ALA A 110 -8.42 14.11 3.98
N GLY A 111 -9.51 14.18 3.19
CA GLY A 111 -9.56 14.89 1.93
C GLY A 111 -8.79 14.20 0.80
N ILE A 112 -8.61 12.89 0.87
CA ILE A 112 -7.95 12.12 -0.19
C ILE A 112 -8.83 12.12 -1.44
N PRO A 113 -8.34 12.63 -2.60
CA PRO A 113 -9.12 12.66 -3.83
C PRO A 113 -9.48 11.27 -4.34
N ALA A 114 -10.74 11.08 -4.72
CA ALA A 114 -11.25 9.84 -5.29
C ALA A 114 -10.91 9.77 -6.79
N THR A 115 -9.73 9.28 -7.12
CA THR A 115 -9.23 9.17 -8.49
C THR A 115 -8.32 7.95 -8.65
N TRP A 116 -8.14 7.46 -9.86
CA TRP A 116 -7.18 6.39 -10.16
C TRP A 116 -5.71 6.86 -10.20
N ASP A 117 -5.45 8.15 -10.14
CA ASP A 117 -4.10 8.70 -10.00
C ASP A 117 -3.56 8.55 -8.56
N ILE A 118 -4.48 8.31 -7.61
CA ILE A 118 -4.19 8.02 -6.19
C ILE A 118 -4.64 6.60 -5.89
N THR A 119 -3.69 5.68 -5.80
CA THR A 119 -3.97 4.29 -5.41
C THR A 119 -3.13 3.89 -4.18
N SER A 120 -2.87 2.63 -4.00
CA SER A 120 -2.22 2.13 -2.78
C SER A 120 -0.78 2.63 -2.55
N ASP A 121 -0.05 3.10 -3.59
CA ASP A 121 1.27 3.73 -3.39
C ASP A 121 1.13 5.08 -2.70
N SER A 122 0.26 5.94 -3.24
CA SER A 122 -0.03 7.27 -2.70
C SER A 122 -0.68 7.18 -1.31
N LEU A 123 -1.56 6.21 -1.09
CA LEU A 123 -2.16 5.96 0.22
C LEU A 123 -1.12 5.48 1.25
N ALA A 124 -0.14 4.69 0.83
CA ALA A 124 0.98 4.30 1.70
C ALA A 124 1.87 5.50 2.07
N ALA A 125 2.07 6.44 1.13
CA ALA A 125 2.79 7.69 1.39
C ALA A 125 2.03 8.58 2.37
N TRP A 126 0.72 8.74 2.19
CA TRP A 126 -0.14 9.46 3.14
C TRP A 126 -0.06 8.81 4.54
N LEU A 127 -0.18 7.49 4.62
CA LEU A 127 -0.10 6.77 5.89
C LEU A 127 1.26 6.95 6.56
N ALA A 128 2.36 6.91 5.80
CA ALA A 128 3.70 7.14 6.31
C ALA A 128 3.87 8.55 6.91
N ASN A 129 3.27 9.58 6.26
CA ASN A 129 3.26 10.95 6.77
C ASN A 129 2.50 11.05 8.11
N VAL A 130 1.26 10.56 8.17
CA VAL A 130 0.42 10.70 9.39
C VAL A 130 0.92 9.86 10.56
N LEU A 131 1.66 8.78 10.28
CA LEU A 131 2.32 7.96 11.29
C LEU A 131 3.72 8.47 11.69
N SER A 132 4.24 9.52 11.03
CA SER A 132 5.62 9.99 11.19
C SER A 132 6.61 8.83 11.04
N ALA A 133 6.47 8.05 9.99
CA ALA A 133 7.34 6.92 9.72
C ALA A 133 8.77 7.37 9.43
N ASP A 134 9.76 6.49 9.65
CA ASP A 134 11.17 6.75 9.30
C ASP A 134 11.44 6.42 7.82
N GLU A 135 10.69 5.45 7.28
CA GLU A 135 10.90 4.94 5.92
C GLU A 135 9.56 4.46 5.31
N LEU A 136 9.40 4.77 4.03
CA LEU A 136 8.40 4.14 3.14
C LEU A 136 9.14 3.25 2.13
N LEU A 137 8.93 1.94 2.22
CA LEU A 137 9.45 0.96 1.29
C LEU A 137 8.32 0.47 0.36
N VAL A 138 8.45 0.73 -0.93
CA VAL A 138 7.49 0.29 -1.95
C VAL A 138 8.06 -0.90 -2.70
N ILE A 139 7.42 -2.07 -2.57
CA ILE A 139 7.85 -3.32 -3.18
C ILE A 139 6.98 -3.62 -4.40
N LYS A 140 7.62 -3.80 -5.56
CA LYS A 140 6.97 -4.03 -6.85
C LYS A 140 7.40 -5.36 -7.46
N SER A 141 6.56 -5.92 -8.34
CA SER A 141 6.93 -7.05 -9.19
C SER A 141 7.77 -6.62 -10.40
N ALA A 142 7.63 -5.37 -10.83
CA ALA A 142 8.40 -4.81 -11.94
C ALA A 142 9.89 -4.74 -11.59
N VAL A 143 10.73 -4.89 -12.60
CA VAL A 143 12.17 -4.62 -12.48
C VAL A 143 12.34 -3.11 -12.28
N ILE A 144 13.05 -2.75 -11.21
CA ILE A 144 13.35 -1.35 -10.89
C ILE A 144 14.77 -1.06 -11.36
N ASP A 145 14.91 0.02 -12.12
CA ASP A 145 16.19 0.60 -12.50
C ASP A 145 16.51 1.70 -11.46
N ASP A 146 17.48 1.44 -10.62
CA ASP A 146 17.86 2.33 -9.50
C ASP A 146 18.40 3.70 -9.96
N THR A 147 18.64 3.88 -11.26
CA THR A 147 19.03 5.18 -11.84
C THR A 147 17.85 6.11 -12.10
N LEU A 148 16.63 5.58 -12.06
CA LEU A 148 15.42 6.35 -12.35
C LEU A 148 14.96 7.15 -11.13
N SER A 149 14.57 8.40 -11.39
CA SER A 149 13.87 9.23 -10.41
C SER A 149 12.44 8.72 -10.16
N LEU A 150 11.83 9.12 -9.03
CA LEU A 150 10.42 8.80 -8.75
C LEU A 150 9.50 9.31 -9.86
N ALA A 151 9.76 10.50 -10.43
CA ALA A 151 8.99 11.02 -11.55
C ALA A 151 9.03 10.09 -12.76
N GLN A 152 10.20 9.59 -13.13
CA GLN A 152 10.34 8.64 -14.22
C GLN A 152 9.69 7.29 -13.94
N LEU A 153 9.68 6.84 -12.67
CA LEU A 153 8.93 5.65 -12.28
C LEU A 153 7.42 5.84 -12.41
N ALA A 154 6.90 7.05 -12.07
CA ALA A 154 5.49 7.40 -12.25
C ALA A 154 5.11 7.48 -13.74
N GLU A 155 5.93 8.12 -14.57
CA GLU A 155 5.73 8.18 -16.03
C GLU A 155 5.66 6.79 -16.68
N ARG A 156 6.42 5.82 -16.14
CA ARG A 156 6.40 4.42 -16.60
C ARG A 156 5.27 3.59 -15.98
N GLY A 157 4.41 4.19 -15.14
CA GLY A 157 3.32 3.49 -14.47
C GLY A 157 3.77 2.45 -13.43
N ILE A 158 5.02 2.55 -12.95
CA ILE A 158 5.56 1.67 -11.91
C ILE A 158 4.99 2.07 -10.54
N ILE A 159 4.84 3.37 -10.31
CA ILE A 159 4.17 3.94 -9.12
C ILE A 159 3.04 4.85 -9.57
N ASP A 160 2.16 5.24 -8.64
CA ASP A 160 1.03 6.12 -8.91
C ASP A 160 1.48 7.47 -9.46
N LYS A 161 0.67 8.11 -10.29
CA LYS A 161 0.97 9.44 -10.83
C LYS A 161 1.07 10.49 -9.74
N ALA A 162 0.18 10.44 -8.73
CA ALA A 162 0.18 11.38 -7.61
C ALA A 162 1.25 11.09 -6.54
N PHE A 163 1.96 9.96 -6.63
CA PHE A 163 2.92 9.53 -5.59
C PHE A 163 3.99 10.58 -5.30
N CYS A 164 4.55 11.21 -6.35
CA CYS A 164 5.60 12.22 -6.20
C CYS A 164 5.12 13.42 -5.36
N GLU A 165 3.87 13.86 -5.56
CA GLU A 165 3.26 14.96 -4.78
C GLU A 165 3.06 14.54 -3.32
N CYS A 166 2.62 13.28 -3.09
CA CYS A 166 2.41 12.75 -1.75
C CYS A 166 3.69 12.67 -0.92
N VAL A 167 4.86 12.55 -1.56
CA VAL A 167 6.15 12.44 -0.87
C VAL A 167 7.02 13.70 -0.95
N ALA A 168 6.60 14.74 -1.69
CA ALA A 168 7.42 15.93 -1.97
C ALA A 168 7.91 16.65 -0.70
N ASN A 169 7.10 16.68 0.36
CA ASN A 169 7.41 17.32 1.64
C ASN A 169 7.61 16.31 2.78
N SER A 170 7.82 15.03 2.44
CA SER A 170 8.02 14.00 3.46
C SER A 170 9.39 14.13 4.13
N VAL A 171 9.43 13.79 5.41
CA VAL A 171 10.69 13.70 6.19
C VAL A 171 11.23 12.27 6.27
N PHE A 172 10.48 11.30 5.75
CA PHE A 172 10.89 9.90 5.71
C PHE A 172 11.67 9.56 4.42
N THR A 173 12.49 8.54 4.50
CA THR A 173 13.16 7.99 3.31
C THR A 173 12.18 7.20 2.45
N VAL A 174 12.22 7.42 1.15
CA VAL A 174 11.43 6.65 0.17
C VAL A 174 12.35 5.71 -0.60
N ARG A 175 11.98 4.42 -0.67
CA ARG A 175 12.66 3.43 -1.50
C ARG A 175 11.64 2.64 -2.30
N VAL A 176 11.90 2.48 -3.59
CA VAL A 176 11.12 1.62 -4.49
C VAL A 176 12.02 0.49 -4.93
N ILE A 177 11.65 -0.75 -4.65
CA ILE A 177 12.49 -1.92 -4.97
C ILE A 177 11.68 -3.02 -5.68
N ASN A 178 12.41 -3.86 -6.41
CA ASN A 178 11.84 -5.13 -6.87
C ASN A 178 11.74 -6.13 -5.70
N GLN A 179 10.71 -6.97 -5.72
CA GLN A 179 10.49 -8.02 -4.72
C GLN A 179 11.67 -8.96 -4.48
N GLN A 180 12.54 -9.14 -5.47
CA GLN A 180 13.73 -9.99 -5.36
C GLN A 180 14.84 -9.34 -4.53
N CYS A 181 14.77 -8.02 -4.33
CA CYS A 181 15.73 -7.24 -3.55
C CYS A 181 15.31 -7.06 -2.06
N LEU A 182 14.22 -7.70 -1.66
CA LEU A 182 13.71 -7.64 -0.28
C LEU A 182 14.51 -8.55 0.68
#